data_ea452463e79b8b75653e3f9e053e36c3
#
_entry.id   ea452463e79b8b75653e3f9e053e36c3
#
_cell.length_a   1.000
_cell.length_b   1.000
_cell.length_c   1.000
_cell.angle_alpha   90.00
_cell.angle_beta   90.00
_cell.angle_gamma   90.00
#
_symmetry.space_group_name_H-M   'P 1'
#
loop_
_entity.id
_entity.type
_entity.pdbx_description
1 polymer ?
#
loop_
_entity_poly.entity_id
_entity_poly.type
_entity_poly.pdbx_seq_one_letter_code
_entity_poly.pdbx_strand_id
1 'polypeptide(L)'
;MELIRPERGEDAAAVRRVHETAFPTAAEADLVERLRAGGKAVIALVAEDGDSIVGHIVFSPIALEPLAGTVGLGLAPVAVLPDHEKHGVGRRLIQNGLAECHAWGAGFVVVIGDPLYYGRFGFEPAVKHGLRSEYDAGDSFMVFELVSGALPPPGTLVKYAPEFSAVSRTARPPSSPPRG
;
A
#
# COMPACT_ATOMS: atom_id res chain seq x y z
N MET A 1 14.65 17.99 4.39
CA MET A 1 14.48 16.61 3.86
C MET A 1 13.69 15.82 4.88
N GLU A 2 12.60 15.21 4.45
CA GLU A 2 11.69 14.52 5.32
C GLU A 2 12.33 13.23 5.86
N LEU A 3 12.08 12.94 7.12
CA LEU A 3 12.46 11.70 7.78
C LEU A 3 11.35 10.64 7.55
N ILE A 4 11.73 9.46 7.06
CA ILE A 4 10.83 8.31 7.02
C ILE A 4 11.07 7.47 8.27
N ARG A 5 10.01 7.23 9.03
CA ARG A 5 10.07 6.43 10.27
C ARG A 5 8.79 5.62 10.48
N PRO A 6 8.83 4.59 11.32
CA PRO A 6 7.61 3.90 11.73
C PRO A 6 6.58 4.85 12.35
N GLU A 7 5.30 4.60 12.06
CA GLU A 7 4.19 5.29 12.69
C GLU A 7 4.15 4.99 14.19
N ARG A 8 3.80 6.01 14.98
CA ARG A 8 3.58 5.91 16.43
C ARG A 8 2.12 6.17 16.74
N GLY A 9 1.65 5.72 17.90
CA GLY A 9 0.26 5.96 18.31
C GLY A 9 -0.15 7.43 18.35
N GLU A 10 0.77 8.31 18.70
CA GLU A 10 0.59 9.76 18.73
C GLU A 10 0.41 10.40 17.35
N ASP A 11 0.83 9.72 16.27
CA ASP A 11 0.71 10.23 14.90
C ASP A 11 -0.72 10.10 14.34
N ALA A 12 -1.60 9.35 14.99
CA ALA A 12 -2.90 8.94 14.44
C ALA A 12 -3.74 10.11 13.89
N ALA A 13 -3.82 11.21 14.62
CA ALA A 13 -4.59 12.38 14.17
C ALA A 13 -3.95 13.06 12.96
N ALA A 14 -2.62 13.16 12.93
CA ALA A 14 -1.89 13.73 11.82
C ALA A 14 -1.98 12.84 10.57
N VAL A 15 -1.87 11.53 10.73
CA VAL A 15 -2.05 10.55 9.65
C VAL A 15 -3.45 10.65 9.06
N ARG A 16 -4.50 10.74 9.90
CA ARG A 16 -5.86 10.95 9.44
C ARG A 16 -5.96 12.20 8.55
N ARG A 17 -5.43 13.31 9.01
CA ARG A 17 -5.41 14.58 8.24
C ARG A 17 -4.72 14.44 6.89
N VAL A 18 -3.60 13.71 6.81
CA VAL A 18 -2.88 13.48 5.55
C VAL A 18 -3.80 12.78 4.55
N HIS A 19 -4.49 11.71 4.95
CA HIS A 19 -5.40 10.97 4.06
C HIS A 19 -6.63 11.79 3.67
N GLU A 20 -7.24 12.51 4.61
CA GLU A 20 -8.41 13.37 4.32
C GLU A 20 -8.06 14.51 3.36
N THR A 21 -6.82 15.00 3.41
CA THR A 21 -6.35 16.05 2.51
C THR A 21 -5.97 15.51 1.14
N ALA A 22 -5.35 14.34 1.07
CA ALA A 22 -4.87 13.74 -0.18
C ALA A 22 -5.99 13.11 -1.02
N PHE A 23 -7.07 12.66 -0.41
CA PHE A 23 -8.17 11.96 -1.09
C PHE A 23 -9.47 12.76 -1.04
N PRO A 24 -10.40 12.55 -2.02
CA PRO A 24 -11.66 13.29 -2.09
C PRO A 24 -12.61 13.05 -0.92
N THR A 25 -12.50 11.88 -0.26
CA THR A 25 -13.36 11.48 0.86
C THR A 25 -12.54 10.98 2.04
N ALA A 26 -13.18 10.77 3.19
CA ALA A 26 -12.56 10.20 4.37
C ALA A 26 -12.39 8.66 4.30
N ALA A 27 -12.75 8.02 3.19
CA ALA A 27 -12.76 6.56 3.08
C ALA A 27 -11.39 5.93 3.35
N GLU A 28 -10.32 6.53 2.84
CA GLU A 28 -8.95 6.05 3.04
C GLU A 28 -8.48 6.27 4.48
N ALA A 29 -8.83 7.41 5.09
CA ALA A 29 -8.55 7.67 6.50
C ALA A 29 -9.26 6.66 7.41
N ASP A 30 -10.53 6.38 7.15
CA ASP A 30 -11.32 5.38 7.88
C ASP A 30 -10.75 3.97 7.68
N LEU A 31 -10.27 3.65 6.48
CA LEU A 31 -9.61 2.37 6.19
C LEU A 31 -8.37 2.19 7.06
N VAL A 32 -7.51 3.19 7.15
CA VAL A 32 -6.30 3.14 7.98
C VAL A 32 -6.67 2.87 9.44
N GLU A 33 -7.68 3.55 9.97
CA GLU A 33 -8.14 3.34 11.35
C GLU A 33 -8.67 1.92 11.56
N ARG A 34 -9.45 1.38 10.62
CA ARG A 34 -9.94 0.00 10.68
C ARG A 34 -8.81 -1.02 10.61
N LEU A 35 -7.84 -0.83 9.72
CA LEU A 35 -6.67 -1.72 9.63
C LEU A 35 -5.86 -1.69 10.93
N ARG A 36 -5.67 -0.51 11.51
CA ARG A 36 -4.97 -0.35 12.79
C ARG A 36 -5.73 -1.05 13.93
N ALA A 37 -7.03 -0.81 14.04
CA ALA A 37 -7.87 -1.41 15.07
C ALA A 37 -7.92 -2.95 14.95
N GLY A 38 -7.87 -3.48 13.74
CA GLY A 38 -7.85 -4.93 13.48
C GLY A 38 -6.47 -5.58 13.58
N GLY A 39 -5.43 -4.82 13.93
CA GLY A 39 -4.04 -5.33 13.98
C GLY A 39 -3.46 -5.67 12.60
N LYS A 40 -4.03 -5.11 11.53
CA LYS A 40 -3.67 -5.41 10.14
C LYS A 40 -2.77 -4.36 9.49
N ALA A 41 -2.52 -3.23 10.13
CA ALA A 41 -1.49 -2.29 9.71
C ALA A 41 -0.11 -2.80 10.15
N VAL A 42 0.37 -3.88 9.51
CA VAL A 42 1.58 -4.60 9.97
C VAL A 42 2.86 -3.82 9.70
N ILE A 43 2.87 -3.01 8.65
CA ILE A 43 3.89 -2.01 8.39
C ILE A 43 3.18 -0.69 8.10
N ALA A 44 3.50 0.33 8.87
CA ALA A 44 3.01 1.68 8.68
C ALA A 44 4.16 2.67 8.89
N LEU A 45 4.41 3.51 7.90
CA LEU A 45 5.47 4.50 7.92
C LEU A 45 4.89 5.90 7.71
N VAL A 46 5.51 6.86 8.37
CA VAL A 46 5.22 8.29 8.17
C VAL A 46 6.41 8.99 7.54
N ALA A 47 6.13 10.03 6.78
CA ALA A 47 7.12 11.02 6.36
C ALA A 47 6.93 12.25 7.23
N GLU A 48 7.98 12.64 7.94
CA GLU A 48 7.99 13.75 8.89
C GLU A 48 8.87 14.89 8.35
N ASP A 49 8.32 16.08 8.27
CA ASP A 49 9.04 17.29 7.90
C ASP A 49 8.96 18.29 9.05
N GLY A 50 10.10 18.51 9.72
CA GLY A 50 10.11 19.21 11.02
C GLY A 50 9.24 18.48 12.04
N ASP A 51 8.25 19.16 12.59
CA ASP A 51 7.30 18.60 13.56
C ASP A 51 5.97 18.14 12.91
N SER A 52 5.93 18.07 11.57
CA SER A 52 4.69 17.77 10.83
C SER A 52 4.77 16.46 10.07
N ILE A 53 3.72 15.65 10.18
CA ILE A 53 3.54 14.47 9.32
C ILE A 53 2.96 14.93 7.98
N VAL A 54 3.68 14.64 6.90
CA VAL A 54 3.35 15.08 5.54
C VAL A 54 3.06 13.93 4.58
N GLY A 55 3.29 12.70 4.99
CA GLY A 55 3.00 11.51 4.20
C GLY A 55 2.84 10.28 5.07
N HIS A 56 2.16 9.25 4.53
CA HIS A 56 1.89 8.01 5.23
C HIS A 56 1.70 6.85 4.24
N ILE A 57 2.11 5.66 4.62
CA ILE A 57 1.92 4.42 3.86
C ILE A 57 1.60 3.27 4.80
N VAL A 58 0.73 2.37 4.36
CA VAL A 58 0.36 1.15 5.09
C VAL A 58 0.51 -0.08 4.19
N PHE A 59 1.01 -1.15 4.80
CA PHE A 59 0.98 -2.50 4.24
C PHE A 59 0.19 -3.41 5.17
N SER A 60 -0.69 -4.22 4.59
CA SER A 60 -1.58 -5.10 5.32
C SER A 60 -1.56 -6.52 4.75
N PRO A 61 -1.91 -7.56 5.56
CA PRO A 61 -1.96 -8.93 5.08
C PRO A 61 -2.96 -9.11 3.94
N ILE A 62 -2.60 -9.98 2.99
CA ILE A 62 -3.48 -10.46 1.94
C ILE A 62 -3.79 -11.95 2.15
N ALA A 63 -4.90 -12.41 1.60
CA ALA A 63 -5.26 -13.82 1.55
C ALA A 63 -5.03 -14.37 0.15
N LEU A 64 -4.62 -15.63 0.08
CA LEU A 64 -4.39 -16.37 -1.16
C LEU A 64 -5.38 -17.52 -1.28
N GLU A 65 -6.02 -17.67 -2.43
CA GLU A 65 -6.92 -18.76 -2.75
C GLU A 65 -6.49 -19.44 -4.07
N PRO A 66 -6.09 -20.72 -4.02
CA PRO A 66 -5.89 -21.57 -2.84
C PRO A 66 -4.72 -21.06 -1.96
N LEU A 67 -4.69 -21.53 -0.70
CA LEU A 67 -3.57 -21.23 0.20
C LEU A 67 -2.24 -21.68 -0.43
N ALA A 68 -1.23 -20.83 -0.26
CA ALA A 68 0.13 -21.10 -0.70
C ALA A 68 1.11 -20.95 0.46
N GLY A 69 2.26 -21.59 0.39
CA GLY A 69 3.30 -21.55 1.43
C GLY A 69 4.14 -20.25 1.42
N THR A 70 3.60 -19.16 0.90
CA THR A 70 4.26 -17.85 0.83
C THR A 70 3.39 -16.78 1.48
N VAL A 71 4.02 -15.73 1.96
CA VAL A 71 3.35 -14.62 2.62
C VAL A 71 3.53 -13.35 1.80
N GLY A 72 2.43 -12.69 1.47
CA GLY A 72 2.43 -11.40 0.79
C GLY A 72 1.75 -10.31 1.60
N LEU A 73 2.05 -9.08 1.26
CA LEU A 73 1.41 -7.89 1.81
C LEU A 73 0.79 -7.05 0.70
N GLY A 74 -0.28 -6.35 1.02
CA GLY A 74 -0.91 -5.37 0.13
C GLY A 74 -0.51 -3.96 0.51
N LEU A 75 -0.04 -3.17 -0.46
CA LEU A 75 0.27 -1.76 -0.32
C LEU A 75 -1.01 -0.96 -0.56
N ALA A 76 -1.55 -0.34 0.46
CA ALA A 76 -2.63 0.65 0.40
C ALA A 76 -3.10 1.03 1.82
N PRO A 77 -3.49 2.28 2.03
CA PRO A 77 -3.28 3.42 1.14
C PRO A 77 -1.88 4.04 1.29
N VAL A 78 -1.49 4.84 0.32
CA VAL A 78 -0.34 5.75 0.40
C VAL A 78 -0.82 7.17 0.11
N ALA A 79 -0.40 8.13 0.92
CA ALA A 79 -0.81 9.52 0.81
C ALA A 79 0.34 10.47 1.11
N VAL A 80 0.37 11.59 0.41
CA VAL A 80 1.28 12.71 0.65
C VAL A 80 0.45 14.00 0.60
N LEU A 81 0.73 14.94 1.49
CA LEU A 81 0.09 16.26 1.46
C LEU A 81 0.39 16.95 0.12
N PRO A 82 -0.59 17.66 -0.49
CA PRO A 82 -0.43 18.28 -1.80
C PRO A 82 0.80 19.19 -1.92
N ASP A 83 1.11 19.95 -0.89
CA ASP A 83 2.26 20.87 -0.87
C ASP A 83 3.62 20.14 -0.82
N HIS A 84 3.61 18.85 -0.52
CA HIS A 84 4.80 17.98 -0.45
C HIS A 84 4.85 16.96 -1.58
N GLU A 85 3.87 16.98 -2.48
CA GLU A 85 3.90 16.17 -3.70
C GLU A 85 5.05 16.64 -4.62
N LYS A 86 5.51 15.75 -5.52
CA LYS A 86 6.61 16.01 -6.48
C LYS A 86 8.00 16.23 -5.86
N HIS A 87 8.12 16.12 -4.54
CA HIS A 87 9.40 16.21 -3.83
C HIS A 87 9.98 14.82 -3.47
N GLY A 88 9.40 13.76 -4.02
CA GLY A 88 9.88 12.39 -3.82
C GLY A 88 9.46 11.75 -2.49
N VAL A 89 8.55 12.36 -1.73
CA VAL A 89 8.08 11.83 -0.45
C VAL A 89 7.41 10.45 -0.64
N GLY A 90 6.46 10.34 -1.58
CA GLY A 90 5.78 9.09 -1.90
C GLY A 90 6.75 8.00 -2.36
N ARG A 91 7.73 8.36 -3.18
CA ARG A 91 8.80 7.45 -3.61
C ARG A 91 9.58 6.89 -2.42
N ARG A 92 10.01 7.75 -1.50
CA ARG A 92 10.76 7.30 -0.31
C ARG A 92 9.91 6.44 0.61
N LEU A 93 8.64 6.78 0.81
CA LEU A 93 7.70 5.94 1.57
C LEU A 93 7.58 4.54 0.97
N ILE A 94 7.42 4.42 -0.34
CA ILE A 94 7.31 3.13 -1.01
C ILE A 94 8.62 2.35 -0.90
N GLN A 95 9.77 2.97 -1.18
CA GLN A 95 11.07 2.30 -1.12
C GLN A 95 11.40 1.81 0.28
N ASN A 96 11.21 2.65 1.31
CA ASN A 96 11.40 2.25 2.70
C ASN A 96 10.39 1.19 3.12
N GLY A 97 9.13 1.32 2.70
CA GLY A 97 8.09 0.35 2.96
C GLY A 97 8.39 -1.03 2.40
N LEU A 98 8.88 -1.12 1.16
CA LEU A 98 9.30 -2.40 0.55
C LEU A 98 10.46 -3.03 1.33
N ALA A 99 11.43 -2.24 1.79
CA ALA A 99 12.52 -2.74 2.63
C ALA A 99 12.01 -3.28 3.98
N GLU A 100 11.06 -2.59 4.61
CA GLU A 100 10.42 -3.06 5.85
C GLU A 100 9.59 -4.33 5.62
N CYS A 101 8.87 -4.44 4.49
CA CYS A 101 8.16 -5.66 4.12
C CYS A 101 9.11 -6.86 4.01
N HIS A 102 10.26 -6.67 3.37
CA HIS A 102 11.28 -7.71 3.26
C HIS A 102 11.83 -8.12 4.65
N ALA A 103 12.16 -7.15 5.48
CA ALA A 103 12.64 -7.39 6.85
C ALA A 103 11.59 -8.09 7.73
N TRP A 104 10.31 -7.80 7.50
CA TRP A 104 9.18 -8.43 8.19
C TRP A 104 9.00 -9.91 7.79
N GLY A 105 9.49 -10.30 6.62
CA GLY A 105 9.42 -11.69 6.12
C GLY A 105 8.42 -11.89 4.98
N ALA A 106 7.92 -10.81 4.36
CA ALA A 106 7.09 -10.94 3.17
C ALA A 106 7.92 -11.41 1.97
N GLY A 107 7.37 -12.31 1.18
CA GLY A 107 7.97 -12.78 -0.07
C GLY A 107 7.63 -11.89 -1.26
N PHE A 108 6.50 -11.19 -1.22
CA PHE A 108 6.04 -10.31 -2.28
C PHE A 108 5.08 -9.24 -1.75
N VAL A 109 4.89 -8.20 -2.55
CA VAL A 109 3.93 -7.12 -2.27
C VAL A 109 3.05 -6.93 -3.49
N VAL A 110 1.76 -6.73 -3.28
CA VAL A 110 0.81 -6.37 -4.35
C VAL A 110 0.34 -4.94 -4.17
N VAL A 111 -0.05 -4.31 -5.28
CA VAL A 111 -0.63 -2.98 -5.31
C VAL A 111 -1.64 -2.89 -6.45
N ILE A 112 -2.66 -2.07 -6.28
CA ILE A 112 -3.54 -1.64 -7.39
C ILE A 112 -3.26 -0.16 -7.62
N GLY A 113 -2.70 0.18 -8.79
CA GLY A 113 -2.35 1.55 -9.09
C GLY A 113 -1.84 1.74 -10.52
N ASP A 114 -1.33 2.93 -10.80
CA ASP A 114 -0.81 3.28 -12.12
C ASP A 114 0.43 2.45 -12.47
N PRO A 115 0.39 1.65 -13.55
CA PRO A 115 1.52 0.84 -13.99
C PRO A 115 2.78 1.66 -14.30
N LEU A 116 2.64 2.86 -14.82
CA LEU A 116 3.78 3.74 -15.10
C LEU A 116 4.45 4.23 -13.81
N TYR A 117 3.65 4.50 -12.78
CA TYR A 117 4.18 4.93 -11.49
C TYR A 117 4.84 3.78 -10.74
N TYR A 118 4.12 2.68 -10.53
CA TYR A 118 4.63 1.55 -9.75
C TYR A 118 5.70 0.73 -10.48
N GLY A 119 5.68 0.72 -11.81
CA GLY A 119 6.72 0.11 -12.62
C GLY A 119 8.12 0.67 -12.35
N ARG A 120 8.22 1.94 -11.94
CA ARG A 120 9.50 2.57 -11.56
C ARG A 120 10.17 1.94 -10.34
N PHE A 121 9.38 1.28 -9.48
CA PHE A 121 9.88 0.59 -8.29
C PHE A 121 10.21 -0.88 -8.56
N GLY A 122 9.88 -1.39 -9.74
CA GLY A 122 10.06 -2.78 -10.12
C GLY A 122 8.80 -3.64 -10.00
N PHE A 123 7.63 -3.04 -9.74
CA PHE A 123 6.36 -3.75 -9.86
C PHE A 123 6.07 -4.10 -11.31
N GLU A 124 5.49 -5.26 -11.51
CA GLU A 124 5.02 -5.75 -12.81
C GLU A 124 3.52 -6.07 -12.75
N PRO A 125 2.81 -6.01 -13.90
CA PRO A 125 1.43 -6.49 -13.94
C PRO A 125 1.33 -7.93 -13.42
N ALA A 126 0.51 -8.15 -12.41
CA ALA A 126 0.39 -9.45 -11.73
C ALA A 126 -0.14 -10.54 -12.66
N VAL A 127 -0.88 -10.16 -13.71
CA VAL A 127 -1.35 -11.08 -14.74
C VAL A 127 -0.21 -11.81 -15.47
N LYS A 128 0.95 -11.19 -15.59
CA LYS A 128 2.14 -11.85 -16.17
C LYS A 128 2.60 -13.09 -15.38
N HIS A 129 2.27 -13.12 -14.10
CA HIS A 129 2.57 -14.23 -13.19
C HIS A 129 1.36 -15.12 -12.92
N GLY A 130 0.26 -14.92 -13.67
CA GLY A 130 -0.96 -15.69 -13.53
C GLY A 130 -1.77 -15.36 -12.27
N LEU A 131 -1.45 -14.29 -11.56
CA LEU A 131 -2.17 -13.89 -10.35
C LEU A 131 -3.45 -13.14 -10.72
N ARG A 132 -4.50 -13.40 -9.93
CA ARG A 132 -5.82 -12.77 -10.10
C ARG A 132 -6.14 -11.89 -8.90
N SER A 133 -6.84 -10.80 -9.15
CA SER A 133 -7.39 -9.93 -8.10
C SER A 133 -8.90 -10.17 -7.95
N GLU A 134 -9.43 -9.97 -6.75
CA GLU A 134 -10.88 -9.88 -6.52
C GLU A 134 -11.48 -8.60 -7.11
N TYR A 135 -10.65 -7.62 -7.43
CA TYR A 135 -11.05 -6.40 -8.11
C TYR A 135 -10.75 -6.49 -9.60
N ASP A 136 -11.60 -5.90 -10.43
CA ASP A 136 -11.37 -5.82 -11.88
C ASP A 136 -10.41 -4.65 -12.18
N ALA A 137 -9.12 -4.90 -11.98
CA ALA A 137 -8.07 -3.89 -12.08
C ALA A 137 -7.14 -4.07 -13.30
N GLY A 138 -7.25 -5.18 -14.03
CA GLY A 138 -6.40 -5.44 -15.20
C GLY A 138 -4.92 -5.29 -14.90
N ASP A 139 -4.19 -4.56 -15.75
CA ASP A 139 -2.75 -4.31 -15.61
C ASP A 139 -2.40 -3.40 -14.42
N SER A 140 -3.39 -2.72 -13.82
CA SER A 140 -3.21 -1.93 -12.61
C SER A 140 -3.02 -2.78 -11.36
N PHE A 141 -3.40 -4.07 -11.40
CA PHE A 141 -3.04 -5.03 -10.36
C PHE A 141 -1.60 -5.47 -10.60
N MET A 142 -0.70 -5.09 -9.71
CA MET A 142 0.73 -5.25 -9.88
C MET A 142 1.36 -5.99 -8.70
N VAL A 143 2.50 -6.63 -8.94
CA VAL A 143 3.23 -7.40 -7.93
C VAL A 143 4.71 -7.07 -7.96
N PHE A 144 5.33 -7.03 -6.79
CA PHE A 144 6.77 -6.92 -6.60
C PHE A 144 7.26 -8.16 -5.81
N GLU A 145 8.13 -8.95 -6.43
CA GLU A 145 8.74 -10.10 -5.78
C GLU A 145 9.92 -9.64 -4.91
N LEU A 146 9.77 -9.77 -3.59
CA LEU A 146 10.82 -9.41 -2.63
C LEU A 146 11.88 -10.49 -2.48
N VAL A 147 11.44 -11.76 -2.54
CA VAL A 147 12.29 -12.93 -2.42
C VAL A 147 12.11 -13.77 -3.68
N SER A 148 13.20 -14.10 -4.35
CA SER A 148 13.15 -14.91 -5.58
C SER A 148 12.44 -16.24 -5.34
N GLY A 149 11.46 -16.56 -6.20
CA GLY A 149 10.67 -17.79 -6.10
C GLY A 149 9.52 -17.72 -5.09
N ALA A 150 9.24 -16.58 -4.47
CA ALA A 150 8.20 -16.44 -3.45
C ALA A 150 6.80 -16.13 -3.99
N LEU A 151 6.65 -15.90 -5.30
CA LEU A 151 5.31 -15.67 -5.86
C LEU A 151 4.44 -16.92 -5.73
N PRO A 152 3.14 -16.79 -5.43
CA PRO A 152 2.25 -17.92 -5.42
C PRO A 152 2.05 -18.51 -6.83
N PRO A 153 1.59 -19.76 -6.95
CA PRO A 153 1.39 -20.40 -8.25
C PRO A 153 0.43 -19.64 -9.15
N PRO A 154 0.60 -19.72 -10.50
CA PRO A 154 -0.37 -19.17 -11.44
C PRO A 154 -1.80 -19.65 -11.15
N GLY A 155 -2.78 -18.80 -11.35
CA GLY A 155 -4.18 -19.05 -11.03
C GLY A 155 -4.60 -18.68 -9.61
N THR A 156 -3.67 -18.31 -8.74
CA THR A 156 -3.97 -17.89 -7.38
C THR A 156 -4.75 -16.56 -7.39
N LEU A 157 -5.86 -16.55 -6.65
CA LEU A 157 -6.62 -15.32 -6.37
C LEU A 157 -6.04 -14.63 -5.14
N VAL A 158 -5.72 -13.35 -5.27
CA VAL A 158 -5.21 -12.50 -4.20
C VAL A 158 -6.33 -11.62 -3.69
N LYS A 159 -6.56 -11.66 -2.38
CA LYS A 159 -7.59 -10.86 -1.70
C LYS A 159 -6.95 -9.93 -0.69
N TYR A 160 -7.33 -8.66 -0.75
CA TYR A 160 -7.01 -7.71 0.31
C TYR A 160 -7.79 -8.03 1.60
N ALA A 161 -7.38 -7.45 2.71
CA ALA A 161 -8.10 -7.56 3.97
C ALA A 161 -9.57 -7.09 3.80
N PRO A 162 -10.55 -7.70 4.51
CA PRO A 162 -11.98 -7.37 4.36
C PRO A 162 -12.31 -5.89 4.57
N GLU A 163 -11.50 -5.18 5.33
CA GLU A 163 -11.63 -3.74 5.60
C GLU A 163 -11.63 -2.90 4.31
N PHE A 164 -10.98 -3.37 3.26
CA PHE A 164 -10.94 -2.69 1.95
C PHE A 164 -12.28 -2.68 1.21
N SER A 165 -13.22 -3.56 1.54
CA SER A 165 -14.51 -3.67 0.84
C SER A 165 -15.34 -2.39 0.90
N ALA A 166 -15.18 -1.57 1.94
CA ALA A 166 -15.88 -0.29 2.08
C ALA A 166 -15.34 0.79 1.13
N VAL A 167 -14.07 0.69 0.72
CA VAL A 167 -13.41 1.66 -0.17
C VAL A 167 -13.62 1.29 -1.64
N SER A 168 -13.68 0.00 -1.97
CA SER A 168 -13.88 -0.48 -3.35
C SER A 168 -15.25 -0.17 -3.93
N ARG A 169 -16.23 0.23 -3.12
CA ARG A 169 -17.56 0.68 -3.55
C ARG A 169 -17.57 2.10 -4.13
N THR A 170 -16.54 2.88 -3.86
CA THR A 170 -16.28 4.14 -4.55
C THR A 170 -15.39 3.83 -5.74
N ALA A 171 -15.75 4.29 -6.94
CA ALA A 171 -15.17 3.89 -8.24
C ALA A 171 -13.68 4.18 -8.43
N ARG A 172 -12.87 4.16 -7.38
CA ARG A 172 -11.44 4.44 -7.40
C ARG A 172 -10.67 3.36 -6.63
N PRO A 173 -9.65 2.75 -7.23
CA PRO A 173 -8.81 1.78 -6.53
C PRO A 173 -8.17 2.44 -5.28
N PRO A 174 -8.01 1.67 -4.17
CA PRO A 174 -7.54 2.20 -2.88
C PRO A 174 -6.09 2.71 -2.88
N SER A 175 -5.36 2.57 -3.96
CA SER A 175 -3.97 3.02 -4.11
C SER A 175 -3.80 3.92 -5.32
N SER A 176 -4.51 5.07 -5.37
CA SER A 176 -4.13 6.10 -6.32
C SER A 176 -2.79 6.69 -5.89
N PRO A 177 -1.78 6.76 -6.79
CA PRO A 177 -0.53 7.40 -6.44
C PRO A 177 -0.79 8.85 -6.04
N PRO A 178 0.04 9.42 -5.16
CA PRO A 178 0.04 10.86 -5.00
C PRO A 178 0.22 11.47 -6.38
N ARG A 179 -0.60 12.44 -6.70
CA ARG A 179 -0.53 13.15 -7.99
C ARG A 179 0.85 13.78 -8.10
N GLY A 180 1.70 13.10 -8.86
CA GLY A 180 3.08 13.48 -9.04
C GLY A 180 3.32 14.26 -10.31
#